data_1bd51157050bbb61f58553ba4d7006e4
#
_entry.id   1bd51157050bbb61f58553ba4d7006e4
#
_cell.length_a   1.000
_cell.length_b   1.000
_cell.length_c   1.000
_cell.angle_alpha   90.00
_cell.angle_beta   90.00
_cell.angle_gamma   90.00
#
_symmetry.space_group_name_H-M   'P 1'
#
loop_
_entity.id
_entity.type
_entity.pdbx_description
1 polymer ?
#
loop_
_entity_poly.entity_id
_entity_poly.type
_entity_poly.pdbx_seq_one_letter_code
_entity_poly.pdbx_strand_id
1 'polypeptide(L)'
;IILNITSLFTGEIMTTSDFGLIEKEADQLDENSLILFDVDATLIVPYDAILKPKEKNLFNRLIAGYTDRDLFREIRMKAPHALVDDRSLRLVQKLQQNKIPVIAFTAAPSKVRGVEQPGVWRVDELQRYGFDFSPAFPNTNFLELPKDTNQQHAPLFKSGVLYSSFHSKGDVLVVFLQKLSLEPRKVIFVDDEYEHVQSVVTSLDKQGIPCIGIHYTAANEISCDLNLEQARFQIHYFVTHDVWLSDEESKQLMESYEHSLL
;
A
#
# COMPACT_ATOMS: atom_id res chain seq x y z
N ILE A 1 -47.96 -7.06 3.81
CA ILE A 1 -47.15 -6.06 3.08
C ILE A 1 -45.74 -6.64 3.06
N ILE A 2 -45.35 -7.25 1.94
CA ILE A 2 -43.98 -7.69 1.72
C ILE A 2 -43.21 -6.46 1.25
N LEU A 3 -42.41 -5.88 2.14
CA LEU A 3 -41.39 -4.90 1.75
C LEU A 3 -40.36 -5.64 0.93
N ASN A 4 -40.42 -5.51 -0.38
CA ASN A 4 -39.29 -5.81 -1.26
C ASN A 4 -38.17 -4.79 -0.93
N ILE A 5 -37.27 -5.16 -0.04
CA ILE A 5 -36.01 -4.47 0.11
C ILE A 5 -35.17 -4.95 -1.11
N THR A 6 -35.30 -4.24 -2.22
CA THR A 6 -34.27 -4.25 -3.24
C THR A 6 -33.03 -3.64 -2.56
N SER A 7 -32.08 -4.47 -2.18
CA SER A 7 -30.73 -4.00 -1.85
C SER A 7 -30.24 -3.23 -3.07
N LEU A 8 -30.32 -1.91 -3.01
CA LEU A 8 -29.66 -1.06 -3.97
C LEU A 8 -28.16 -1.24 -3.70
N PHE A 9 -27.47 -1.89 -4.64
CA PHE A 9 -26.01 -1.94 -4.64
C PHE A 9 -25.51 -0.49 -4.56
N THR A 10 -24.79 -0.15 -3.49
CA THR A 10 -24.35 1.23 -3.20
C THR A 10 -22.88 1.44 -3.48
N GLY A 11 -22.18 0.36 -3.88
CA GLY A 11 -20.76 0.39 -4.20
C GLY A 11 -20.50 0.67 -5.68
N GLU A 12 -19.53 1.53 -5.98
CA GLU A 12 -19.06 1.85 -7.32
C GLU A 12 -17.57 1.57 -7.42
N ILE A 13 -17.13 1.04 -8.58
CA ILE A 13 -15.69 0.88 -8.88
C ILE A 13 -15.34 1.68 -10.13
N MET A 14 -14.32 2.51 -10.00
CA MET A 14 -13.75 3.30 -11.10
C MET A 14 -12.30 2.88 -11.32
N THR A 15 -11.82 2.91 -12.58
CA THR A 15 -10.41 2.71 -12.91
C THR A 15 -9.85 3.98 -13.53
N THR A 16 -8.71 4.46 -13.02
CA THR A 16 -8.06 5.67 -13.51
C THR A 16 -6.56 5.67 -13.21
N SER A 17 -5.79 6.35 -14.06
CA SER A 17 -4.42 6.78 -13.76
C SER A 17 -4.35 8.27 -13.40
N ASP A 18 -5.47 9.01 -13.54
CA ASP A 18 -5.52 10.43 -13.20
C ASP A 18 -5.85 10.64 -11.72
N PHE A 19 -4.90 11.21 -10.98
CA PHE A 19 -5.09 11.57 -9.56
C PHE A 19 -6.17 12.63 -9.36
N GLY A 20 -6.45 13.46 -10.38
CA GLY A 20 -7.51 14.47 -10.34
C GLY A 20 -8.90 13.89 -10.12
N LEU A 21 -9.16 12.64 -10.55
CA LEU A 21 -10.39 11.95 -10.22
C LEU A 21 -10.50 11.64 -8.72
N ILE A 22 -9.39 11.24 -8.09
CA ILE A 22 -9.34 10.98 -6.64
C ILE A 22 -9.61 12.26 -5.88
N GLU A 23 -8.98 13.38 -6.27
CA GLU A 23 -9.21 14.69 -5.66
C GLU A 23 -10.67 15.12 -5.77
N LYS A 24 -11.29 14.95 -6.95
CA LYS A 24 -12.70 15.29 -7.21
C LYS A 24 -13.67 14.51 -6.32
N GLU A 25 -13.44 13.20 -6.16
CA GLU A 25 -14.28 12.37 -5.30
C GLU A 25 -14.04 12.68 -3.81
N ALA A 26 -12.79 12.94 -3.43
CA ALA A 26 -12.43 13.32 -2.07
C ALA A 26 -13.00 14.68 -1.64
N ASP A 27 -13.19 15.62 -2.58
CA ASP A 27 -13.81 16.93 -2.31
C ASP A 27 -15.30 16.83 -1.88
N GLN A 28 -15.93 15.68 -2.07
CA GLN A 28 -17.31 15.41 -1.67
C GLN A 28 -17.43 14.81 -0.26
N LEU A 29 -16.30 14.54 0.41
CA LEU A 29 -16.27 13.95 1.73
C LEU A 29 -16.51 15.00 2.83
N ASP A 30 -17.05 14.52 3.95
CA ASP A 30 -17.25 15.27 5.18
C ASP A 30 -16.60 14.52 6.38
N GLU A 31 -16.69 15.10 7.57
CA GLU A 31 -16.12 14.54 8.81
C GLU A 31 -16.71 13.16 9.21
N ASN A 32 -17.86 12.78 8.64
CA ASN A 32 -18.50 11.47 8.85
C ASN A 32 -18.12 10.46 7.75
N SER A 33 -17.19 10.80 6.89
CA SER A 33 -16.70 9.96 5.80
C SER A 33 -15.35 9.35 6.18
N LEU A 34 -14.86 8.38 5.40
CA LEU A 34 -13.54 7.77 5.58
C LEU A 34 -12.90 7.59 4.21
N ILE A 35 -11.64 7.98 4.08
CA ILE A 35 -10.84 7.65 2.90
C ILE A 35 -9.64 6.80 3.28
N LEU A 36 -9.38 5.76 2.47
CA LEU A 36 -8.27 4.86 2.64
C LEU A 36 -7.43 4.80 1.37
N PHE A 37 -6.12 4.87 1.54
CA PHE A 37 -5.17 4.69 0.44
C PHE A 37 -4.35 3.42 0.68
N ASP A 38 -4.26 2.56 -0.32
CA ASP A 38 -3.18 1.58 -0.34
C ASP A 38 -1.82 2.30 -0.38
N VAL A 39 -0.77 1.58 -0.07
CA VAL A 39 0.58 2.17 0.06
C VAL A 39 1.44 1.88 -1.16
N ASP A 40 1.69 0.58 -1.42
CA ASP A 40 2.60 0.14 -2.47
C ASP A 40 1.97 0.34 -3.86
N ALA A 41 2.64 1.07 -4.76
CA ALA A 41 2.14 1.43 -6.09
C ALA A 41 0.90 2.35 -6.11
N THR A 42 0.45 2.81 -4.92
CA THR A 42 -0.65 3.78 -4.80
C THR A 42 -0.14 5.12 -4.25
N LEU A 43 0.48 5.15 -3.08
CA LEU A 43 1.10 6.34 -2.49
C LEU A 43 2.58 6.44 -2.85
N ILE A 44 3.30 5.32 -2.72
CA ILE A 44 4.73 5.22 -2.99
C ILE A 44 5.04 4.08 -3.96
N VAL A 45 6.10 4.24 -4.73
CA VAL A 45 6.58 3.23 -5.68
C VAL A 45 8.11 3.14 -5.59
N PRO A 46 8.70 1.93 -5.66
CA PRO A 46 10.16 1.80 -5.69
C PRO A 46 10.77 2.62 -6.82
N TYR A 47 11.91 3.24 -6.56
CA TYR A 47 12.61 4.07 -7.55
C TYR A 47 13.25 3.21 -8.64
N ASP A 48 13.86 2.09 -8.25
CA ASP A 48 14.65 1.24 -9.13
C ASP A 48 13.80 0.44 -10.12
N ALA A 49 14.30 0.27 -11.34
CA ALA A 49 13.58 -0.27 -12.48
C ALA A 49 13.05 -1.69 -12.23
N ILE A 50 13.87 -2.59 -11.69
CA ILE A 50 13.48 -3.99 -11.43
C ILE A 50 12.37 -4.15 -10.38
N LEU A 51 12.19 -3.15 -9.52
CA LEU A 51 11.19 -3.16 -8.46
C LEU A 51 9.85 -2.51 -8.85
N LYS A 52 9.75 -1.94 -10.04
CA LYS A 52 8.50 -1.35 -10.56
C LYS A 52 7.37 -2.39 -10.67
N PRO A 53 6.10 -1.99 -10.51
CA PRO A 53 4.96 -2.92 -10.55
C PRO A 53 4.94 -3.81 -11.79
N LYS A 54 5.22 -3.25 -12.97
CA LYS A 54 5.26 -3.98 -14.25
C LYS A 54 6.35 -5.06 -14.31
N GLU A 55 7.41 -4.96 -13.51
CA GLU A 55 8.52 -5.90 -13.45
C GLU A 55 8.35 -6.96 -12.33
N LYS A 56 7.26 -6.91 -11.57
CA LYS A 56 6.98 -7.83 -10.43
C LYS A 56 7.19 -9.30 -10.77
N ASN A 57 6.72 -9.73 -11.95
CA ASN A 57 6.87 -11.13 -12.38
C ASN A 57 8.33 -11.49 -12.71
N LEU A 58 9.08 -10.58 -13.30
CA LEU A 58 10.50 -10.79 -13.58
C LEU A 58 11.30 -10.81 -12.29
N PHE A 59 11.07 -9.84 -11.40
CA PHE A 59 11.72 -9.79 -10.09
C PHE A 59 11.49 -11.09 -9.30
N ASN A 60 10.25 -11.56 -9.21
CA ASN A 60 9.92 -12.81 -8.53
C ASN A 60 10.67 -14.02 -9.12
N ARG A 61 10.81 -14.09 -10.45
CA ARG A 61 11.62 -15.15 -11.08
C ARG A 61 13.10 -15.06 -10.73
N LEU A 62 13.65 -13.85 -10.64
CA LEU A 62 15.06 -13.66 -10.31
C LEU A 62 15.39 -14.05 -8.87
N ILE A 63 14.46 -13.85 -7.94
CA ILE A 63 14.66 -14.19 -6.53
C ILE A 63 14.17 -15.59 -6.14
N ALA A 64 13.51 -16.33 -7.04
CA ALA A 64 12.86 -17.62 -6.73
C ALA A 64 13.81 -18.72 -6.22
N GLY A 65 15.12 -18.61 -6.49
CA GLY A 65 16.15 -19.53 -5.99
C GLY A 65 16.57 -19.29 -4.53
N TYR A 66 16.16 -18.20 -3.92
CA TYR A 66 16.54 -17.80 -2.56
C TYR A 66 15.37 -18.05 -1.60
N THR A 67 15.22 -19.27 -1.13
CA THR A 67 14.03 -19.73 -0.36
C THR A 67 14.16 -19.55 1.15
N ASP A 68 15.34 -19.27 1.66
CA ASP A 68 15.64 -19.10 3.08
C ASP A 68 15.38 -17.69 3.62
N ARG A 69 15.13 -16.74 2.72
CA ARG A 69 14.88 -15.32 3.02
C ARG A 69 13.64 -14.81 2.27
N ASP A 70 12.91 -13.89 2.87
CA ASP A 70 11.88 -13.11 2.19
C ASP A 70 12.51 -11.92 1.45
N LEU A 71 13.28 -12.23 0.40
CA LEU A 71 14.01 -11.22 -0.38
C LEU A 71 13.09 -10.16 -0.99
N PHE A 72 11.89 -10.56 -1.42
CA PHE A 72 10.93 -9.61 -1.96
C PHE A 72 10.70 -8.45 -0.99
N ARG A 73 10.42 -8.77 0.27
CA ARG A 73 10.13 -7.77 1.30
C ARG A 73 11.38 -7.07 1.79
N GLU A 74 12.43 -7.82 2.06
CA GLU A 74 13.68 -7.28 2.59
C GLU A 74 14.28 -6.23 1.64
N ILE A 75 14.27 -6.50 0.33
CA ILE A 75 14.72 -5.56 -0.69
C ILE A 75 13.81 -4.32 -0.72
N ARG A 76 12.49 -4.50 -0.79
CA ARG A 76 11.57 -3.37 -0.85
C ARG A 76 11.62 -2.45 0.37
N MET A 77 11.91 -2.99 1.55
CA MET A 77 12.09 -2.16 2.76
C MET A 77 13.37 -1.31 2.73
N LYS A 78 14.39 -1.74 1.97
CA LYS A 78 15.69 -1.06 1.87
C LYS A 78 15.82 -0.20 0.63
N ALA A 79 15.09 -0.52 -0.42
CA ALA A 79 15.10 0.23 -1.67
C ALA A 79 14.50 1.63 -1.49
N PRO A 80 15.03 2.64 -2.19
CA PRO A 80 14.41 3.96 -2.20
C PRO A 80 13.07 3.95 -2.94
N HIS A 81 12.13 4.78 -2.47
CA HIS A 81 10.83 4.97 -3.10
C HIS A 81 10.65 6.42 -3.53
N ALA A 82 9.70 6.66 -4.41
CA ALA A 82 9.19 7.97 -4.78
C ALA A 82 7.68 7.99 -4.57
N LEU A 83 7.09 9.18 -4.50
CA LEU A 83 5.63 9.32 -4.56
C LEU A 83 5.14 8.88 -5.95
N VAL A 84 4.01 8.20 -6.01
CA VAL A 84 3.33 7.90 -7.30
C VAL A 84 2.82 9.19 -7.92
N ASP A 85 2.26 10.07 -7.09
CA ASP A 85 1.84 11.42 -7.47
C ASP A 85 2.04 12.38 -6.28
N ASP A 86 2.72 13.50 -6.52
CA ASP A 86 3.03 14.50 -5.49
C ASP A 86 1.78 15.18 -4.90
N ARG A 87 0.66 15.14 -5.61
CA ARG A 87 -0.63 15.68 -5.14
C ARG A 87 -1.18 14.87 -3.97
N SER A 88 -0.81 13.58 -3.83
CA SER A 88 -1.29 12.70 -2.77
C SER A 88 -0.99 13.24 -1.38
N LEU A 89 0.20 13.78 -1.18
CA LEU A 89 0.60 14.37 0.10
C LEU A 89 -0.25 15.59 0.45
N ARG A 90 -0.47 16.48 -0.53
CA ARG A 90 -1.31 17.68 -0.35
C ARG A 90 -2.78 17.32 -0.08
N LEU A 91 -3.30 16.30 -0.77
CA LEU A 91 -4.66 15.83 -0.56
C LEU A 91 -4.84 15.29 0.86
N VAL A 92 -3.92 14.42 1.33
CA VAL A 92 -3.97 13.89 2.71
C VAL A 92 -3.97 15.03 3.73
N GLN A 93 -3.07 16.02 3.59
CA GLN A 93 -3.01 17.18 4.49
C GLN A 93 -4.30 18.01 4.45
N LYS A 94 -4.86 18.28 3.27
CA LYS A 94 -6.14 19.01 3.09
C LYS A 94 -7.29 18.30 3.79
N LEU A 95 -7.41 16.99 3.63
CA LEU A 95 -8.46 16.19 4.25
C LEU A 95 -8.34 16.20 5.78
N GLN A 96 -7.14 16.04 6.31
CA GLN A 96 -6.87 16.11 7.75
C GLN A 96 -7.21 17.51 8.34
N GLN A 97 -6.87 18.59 7.64
CA GLN A 97 -7.26 19.96 8.04
C GLN A 97 -8.78 20.12 8.10
N ASN A 98 -9.50 19.44 7.21
CA ASN A 98 -10.96 19.40 7.18
C ASN A 98 -11.56 18.34 8.14
N LYS A 99 -10.74 17.71 8.99
CA LYS A 99 -11.14 16.67 9.97
C LYS A 99 -11.76 15.43 9.33
N ILE A 100 -11.45 15.17 8.07
CA ILE A 100 -11.86 13.95 7.37
C ILE A 100 -10.84 12.85 7.73
N PRO A 101 -11.28 11.72 8.32
CA PRO A 101 -10.40 10.61 8.61
C PRO A 101 -9.75 10.04 7.35
N VAL A 102 -8.41 10.01 7.33
CA VAL A 102 -7.59 9.46 6.24
C VAL A 102 -6.64 8.44 6.83
N ILE A 103 -6.65 7.20 6.33
CA ILE A 103 -5.73 6.15 6.76
C ILE A 103 -5.01 5.52 5.56
N ALA A 104 -3.81 4.99 5.83
CA ALA A 104 -3.16 4.08 4.90
C ALA A 104 -3.65 2.64 5.13
N PHE A 105 -3.84 1.86 4.06
CA PHE A 105 -4.35 0.49 4.15
C PHE A 105 -3.56 -0.49 3.28
N THR A 106 -2.57 -1.14 3.85
CA THR A 106 -1.63 -2.02 3.12
C THR A 106 -1.96 -3.51 3.28
N ALA A 107 -1.69 -4.29 2.23
CA ALA A 107 -1.73 -5.76 2.29
C ALA A 107 -0.51 -6.35 3.02
N ALA A 108 0.54 -5.58 3.22
CA ALA A 108 1.78 -6.01 3.84
C ALA A 108 1.56 -6.58 5.26
N PRO A 109 2.47 -7.46 5.74
CA PRO A 109 2.37 -8.00 7.09
C PRO A 109 2.71 -6.94 8.12
N SER A 110 2.02 -7.01 9.25
CA SER A 110 2.28 -6.14 10.40
C SER A 110 3.64 -6.41 11.06
N LYS A 111 4.17 -7.65 10.94
CA LYS A 111 5.47 -8.05 11.50
C LYS A 111 6.45 -8.36 10.36
N VAL A 112 7.64 -7.82 10.47
CA VAL A 112 8.75 -8.06 9.53
C VAL A 112 10.03 -8.37 10.31
N ARG A 113 10.94 -9.13 9.69
CA ARG A 113 12.21 -9.50 10.31
C ARG A 113 13.03 -8.25 10.63
N GLY A 114 13.61 -8.22 11.83
CA GLY A 114 14.47 -7.10 12.26
C GLY A 114 13.73 -5.88 12.81
N VAL A 115 12.39 -5.91 12.87
CA VAL A 115 11.59 -4.86 13.48
C VAL A 115 10.87 -5.41 14.71
N GLU A 116 11.22 -4.90 15.90
CA GLU A 116 10.69 -5.42 17.16
C GLU A 116 9.20 -5.16 17.34
N GLN A 117 8.75 -3.96 17.01
CA GLN A 117 7.37 -3.54 17.20
C GLN A 117 6.54 -3.73 15.93
N PRO A 118 5.42 -4.50 16.02
CA PRO A 118 4.53 -4.68 14.88
C PRO A 118 3.99 -3.35 14.35
N GLY A 119 3.97 -3.19 13.03
CA GLY A 119 3.38 -2.06 12.35
C GLY A 119 4.24 -0.78 12.32
N VAL A 120 5.33 -0.68 13.05
CA VAL A 120 6.15 0.55 13.07
C VAL A 120 6.85 0.78 11.74
N TRP A 121 7.35 -0.26 11.10
CA TRP A 121 8.16 -0.15 9.90
C TRP A 121 7.49 0.62 8.73
N ARG A 122 6.20 0.40 8.50
CA ARG A 122 5.46 1.09 7.43
C ARG A 122 5.08 2.52 7.85
N VAL A 123 4.81 2.73 9.14
CA VAL A 123 4.59 4.07 9.68
C VAL A 123 5.85 4.93 9.47
N ASP A 124 7.01 4.42 9.86
CA ASP A 124 8.29 5.11 9.70
C ASP A 124 8.64 5.34 8.23
N GLU A 125 8.32 4.37 7.37
CA GLU A 125 8.52 4.50 5.92
C GLU A 125 7.66 5.64 5.36
N LEU A 126 6.36 5.65 5.63
CA LEU A 126 5.46 6.70 5.15
C LEU A 126 5.85 8.09 5.67
N GLN A 127 6.30 8.19 6.92
CA GLN A 127 6.80 9.45 7.49
C GLN A 127 8.03 9.98 6.76
N ARG A 128 8.94 9.11 6.28
CA ARG A 128 10.09 9.53 5.46
C ARG A 128 9.67 10.21 4.16
N TYR A 129 8.49 9.87 3.63
CA TYR A 129 7.90 10.50 2.43
C TYR A 129 6.92 11.62 2.76
N GLY A 130 6.82 12.03 4.03
CA GLY A 130 6.02 13.17 4.48
C GLY A 130 4.59 12.84 4.86
N PHE A 131 4.17 11.57 4.82
CA PHE A 131 2.83 11.17 5.26
C PHE A 131 2.80 10.93 6.76
N ASP A 132 1.83 11.53 7.44
CA ASP A 132 1.45 11.20 8.81
C ASP A 132 -0.05 10.90 8.85
N PHE A 133 -0.41 9.65 9.08
CA PHE A 133 -1.80 9.20 9.18
C PHE A 133 -2.30 9.11 10.63
N SER A 134 -1.43 9.37 11.61
CA SER A 134 -1.79 9.26 13.03
C SER A 134 -2.96 10.16 13.48
N PRO A 135 -3.25 11.32 12.83
CA PRO A 135 -4.38 12.15 13.23
C PRO A 135 -5.76 11.54 12.96
N ALA A 136 -5.87 10.51 12.12
CA ALA A 136 -7.16 9.92 11.77
C ALA A 136 -7.93 9.38 13.00
N PHE A 137 -7.23 8.70 13.90
CA PHE A 137 -7.81 8.13 15.11
C PHE A 137 -6.86 8.36 16.31
N PRO A 138 -6.79 9.59 16.85
CA PRO A 138 -5.78 9.99 17.83
C PRO A 138 -5.86 9.20 19.14
N ASN A 139 -7.02 8.65 19.48
CA ASN A 139 -7.24 7.84 20.68
C ASN A 139 -6.94 6.35 20.47
N THR A 140 -6.65 5.93 19.24
CA THR A 140 -6.38 4.52 18.87
C THR A 140 -5.02 4.43 18.18
N ASN A 141 -3.97 4.30 18.97
CA ASN A 141 -2.61 4.20 18.42
C ASN A 141 -2.24 2.77 18.00
N PHE A 142 -2.89 1.75 18.59
CA PHE A 142 -2.64 0.34 18.32
C PHE A 142 -3.90 -0.49 18.54
N LEU A 143 -4.24 -1.34 17.56
CA LEU A 143 -5.34 -2.28 17.66
C LEU A 143 -5.01 -3.54 16.84
N GLU A 144 -4.86 -4.67 17.51
CA GLU A 144 -4.75 -5.97 16.85
C GLU A 144 -6.15 -6.50 16.52
N LEU A 145 -6.32 -7.00 15.30
CA LEU A 145 -7.58 -7.56 14.82
C LEU A 145 -7.52 -9.09 14.80
N PRO A 146 -8.67 -9.78 14.78
CA PRO A 146 -8.71 -11.24 14.72
C PRO A 146 -7.95 -11.77 13.51
N LYS A 147 -7.16 -12.82 13.76
CA LYS A 147 -6.35 -13.50 12.74
C LYS A 147 -7.11 -14.69 12.18
N ASP A 148 -7.16 -14.85 10.87
CA ASP A 148 -7.54 -16.09 10.23
C ASP A 148 -6.50 -17.18 10.52
N THR A 149 -6.96 -18.40 10.77
CA THR A 149 -6.10 -19.55 11.07
C THR A 149 -5.10 -19.87 9.97
N ASN A 150 -5.41 -19.53 8.72
CA ASN A 150 -4.58 -19.78 7.55
C ASN A 150 -3.49 -18.73 7.32
N GLN A 151 -3.51 -17.61 8.05
CA GLN A 151 -2.54 -16.53 7.89
C GLN A 151 -1.48 -16.54 9.00
N GLN A 152 -0.26 -16.13 8.64
CA GLN A 152 0.87 -16.11 9.59
C GLN A 152 0.74 -15.00 10.63
N HIS A 153 0.31 -13.81 10.21
CA HIS A 153 0.24 -12.62 11.05
C HIS A 153 -1.19 -12.10 11.17
N ALA A 154 -1.53 -11.55 12.32
CA ALA A 154 -2.81 -10.88 12.53
C ALA A 154 -2.86 -9.54 11.77
N PRO A 155 -4.03 -9.13 11.27
CA PRO A 155 -4.24 -7.76 10.85
C PRO A 155 -4.07 -6.80 12.04
N LEU A 156 -3.62 -5.58 11.76
CA LEU A 156 -3.24 -4.64 12.79
C LEU A 156 -3.50 -3.20 12.32
N PHE A 157 -3.96 -2.35 13.23
CA PHE A 157 -3.93 -0.90 13.06
C PHE A 157 -2.84 -0.29 13.95
N LYS A 158 -2.00 0.56 13.37
CA LYS A 158 -0.94 1.27 14.07
C LYS A 158 -0.79 2.68 13.52
N SER A 159 -1.01 3.71 14.37
CA SER A 159 -0.74 5.12 14.03
C SER A 159 -1.28 5.54 12.67
N GLY A 160 -2.56 5.21 12.36
CA GLY A 160 -3.21 5.55 11.09
C GLY A 160 -2.91 4.61 9.92
N VAL A 161 -2.14 3.54 10.13
CA VAL A 161 -1.89 2.51 9.11
C VAL A 161 -2.62 1.22 9.49
N LEU A 162 -3.50 0.74 8.62
CA LEU A 162 -4.18 -0.54 8.72
C LEU A 162 -3.44 -1.58 7.87
N TYR A 163 -3.07 -2.70 8.48
CA TYR A 163 -2.40 -3.83 7.85
C TYR A 163 -3.40 -4.96 7.71
N SER A 164 -3.65 -5.42 6.48
CA SER A 164 -4.44 -6.65 6.32
C SER A 164 -3.61 -7.91 6.55
N SER A 165 -2.29 -7.84 6.51
CA SER A 165 -1.40 -8.99 6.71
C SER A 165 -1.80 -10.18 5.84
N PHE A 166 -2.07 -9.92 4.55
CA PHE A 166 -2.54 -10.87 3.53
C PHE A 166 -3.95 -11.44 3.75
N HIS A 167 -4.72 -10.93 4.70
CA HIS A 167 -6.15 -11.19 4.77
C HIS A 167 -6.90 -10.36 3.71
N SER A 168 -8.13 -10.74 3.42
CA SER A 168 -9.03 -9.94 2.57
C SER A 168 -9.15 -8.51 3.10
N LYS A 169 -8.79 -7.51 2.29
CA LYS A 169 -8.89 -6.09 2.72
C LYS A 169 -10.32 -5.72 3.11
N GLY A 170 -11.31 -6.22 2.37
CA GLY A 170 -12.71 -5.95 2.69
C GLY A 170 -13.13 -6.48 4.06
N ASP A 171 -12.76 -7.72 4.39
CA ASP A 171 -13.12 -8.32 5.67
C ASP A 171 -12.39 -7.63 6.84
N VAL A 172 -11.11 -7.31 6.64
CA VAL A 172 -10.32 -6.57 7.65
C VAL A 172 -10.91 -5.19 7.91
N LEU A 173 -11.32 -4.47 6.87
CA LEU A 173 -11.94 -3.16 7.03
C LEU A 173 -13.26 -3.24 7.79
N VAL A 174 -14.13 -4.20 7.47
CA VAL A 174 -15.39 -4.40 8.20
C VAL A 174 -15.14 -4.65 9.68
N VAL A 175 -14.20 -5.55 10.02
CA VAL A 175 -13.85 -5.84 11.41
C VAL A 175 -13.24 -4.61 12.11
N PHE A 176 -12.40 -3.84 11.42
CA PHE A 176 -11.83 -2.60 11.94
C PHE A 176 -12.91 -1.57 12.28
N LEU A 177 -13.86 -1.31 11.35
CA LEU A 177 -14.98 -0.41 11.58
C LEU A 177 -15.84 -0.84 12.77
N GLN A 178 -16.16 -2.14 12.86
CA GLN A 178 -16.93 -2.69 13.97
C GLN A 178 -16.22 -2.54 15.33
N LYS A 179 -14.90 -2.81 15.38
CA LYS A 179 -14.09 -2.69 16.60
C LYS A 179 -14.02 -1.27 17.15
N LEU A 180 -14.04 -0.28 16.26
CA LEU A 180 -14.06 1.15 16.62
C LEU A 180 -15.46 1.74 16.70
N SER A 181 -16.52 0.96 16.46
CA SER A 181 -17.90 1.43 16.38
C SER A 181 -18.07 2.58 15.40
N LEU A 182 -17.43 2.48 14.23
CA LEU A 182 -17.48 3.46 13.16
C LEU A 182 -18.56 3.10 12.14
N GLU A 183 -19.39 4.06 11.80
CA GLU A 183 -20.43 3.96 10.77
C GLU A 183 -20.25 5.11 9.76
N PRO A 184 -19.23 5.04 8.89
CA PRO A 184 -18.98 6.12 7.94
C PRO A 184 -20.13 6.24 6.94
N ARG A 185 -20.54 7.47 6.66
CA ARG A 185 -21.59 7.79 5.69
C ARG A 185 -21.18 7.46 4.25
N LYS A 186 -19.90 7.57 3.95
CA LYS A 186 -19.28 7.25 2.67
C LYS A 186 -17.83 6.82 2.91
N VAL A 187 -17.41 5.82 2.17
CA VAL A 187 -16.01 5.37 2.13
C VAL A 187 -15.48 5.59 0.72
N ILE A 188 -14.23 6.09 0.62
CA ILE A 188 -13.44 6.02 -0.60
C ILE A 188 -12.24 5.10 -0.33
N PHE A 189 -12.01 4.14 -1.21
CA PHE A 189 -10.85 3.27 -1.14
C PHE A 189 -10.08 3.30 -2.45
N VAL A 190 -8.79 3.66 -2.38
CA VAL A 190 -7.88 3.79 -3.51
C VAL A 190 -6.80 2.72 -3.42
N ASP A 191 -6.66 1.90 -4.47
CA ASP A 191 -5.70 0.78 -4.49
C ASP A 191 -5.29 0.46 -5.93
N ASP A 192 -4.05 0.02 -6.17
CA ASP A 192 -3.54 -0.36 -7.50
C ASP A 192 -3.93 -1.79 -7.92
N GLU A 193 -4.41 -2.60 -6.99
CA GLU A 193 -4.86 -3.98 -7.27
C GLU A 193 -6.39 -4.03 -7.29
N TYR A 194 -6.96 -4.35 -8.47
CA TYR A 194 -8.42 -4.38 -8.69
C TYR A 194 -9.16 -5.32 -7.72
N GLU A 195 -8.56 -6.47 -7.40
CA GLU A 195 -9.12 -7.46 -6.48
C GLU A 195 -9.27 -6.91 -5.06
N HIS A 196 -8.34 -6.06 -4.61
CA HIS A 196 -8.46 -5.38 -3.33
C HIS A 196 -9.62 -4.38 -3.34
N VAL A 197 -9.73 -3.57 -4.39
CA VAL A 197 -10.83 -2.62 -4.57
C VAL A 197 -12.18 -3.35 -4.55
N GLN A 198 -12.30 -4.42 -5.33
CA GLN A 198 -13.51 -5.23 -5.41
C GLN A 198 -13.86 -5.85 -4.05
N SER A 199 -12.86 -6.37 -3.32
CA SER A 199 -13.05 -6.95 -1.99
C SER A 199 -13.64 -5.93 -1.02
N VAL A 200 -13.07 -4.71 -0.96
CA VAL A 200 -13.53 -3.66 -0.06
C VAL A 200 -14.94 -3.19 -0.42
N VAL A 201 -15.19 -2.88 -1.69
CA VAL A 201 -16.50 -2.44 -2.16
C VAL A 201 -17.57 -3.49 -1.86
N THR A 202 -17.29 -4.77 -2.16
CA THR A 202 -18.25 -5.86 -1.91
C THR A 202 -18.53 -6.08 -0.42
N SER A 203 -17.50 -5.97 0.43
CA SER A 203 -17.68 -6.17 1.87
C SER A 203 -18.44 -5.02 2.53
N LEU A 204 -18.20 -3.79 2.11
CA LEU A 204 -18.91 -2.62 2.63
C LEU A 204 -20.36 -2.57 2.13
N ASP A 205 -20.62 -2.96 0.87
CA ASP A 205 -21.98 -3.05 0.33
C ASP A 205 -22.85 -4.02 1.14
N LYS A 206 -22.31 -5.16 1.56
CA LYS A 206 -22.99 -6.11 2.45
C LYS A 206 -23.33 -5.53 3.83
N GLN A 207 -22.62 -4.48 4.26
CA GLN A 207 -22.88 -3.75 5.50
C GLN A 207 -23.81 -2.54 5.28
N GLY A 208 -24.21 -2.27 4.03
CA GLY A 208 -25.00 -1.09 3.68
C GLY A 208 -24.22 0.23 3.75
N ILE A 209 -22.89 0.17 3.69
CA ILE A 209 -22.01 1.36 3.73
C ILE A 209 -21.65 1.76 2.29
N PRO A 210 -22.04 2.96 1.83
CA PRO A 210 -21.71 3.46 0.51
C PRO A 210 -20.19 3.54 0.30
N CYS A 211 -19.69 2.94 -0.79
CA CYS A 211 -18.26 2.89 -1.08
C CYS A 211 -17.96 3.23 -2.53
N ILE A 212 -17.02 4.14 -2.77
CA ILE A 212 -16.37 4.32 -4.06
C ILE A 212 -14.99 3.67 -3.99
N GLY A 213 -14.82 2.60 -4.77
CA GLY A 213 -13.53 1.96 -4.98
C GLY A 213 -12.84 2.57 -6.21
N ILE A 214 -11.60 3.00 -6.05
CA ILE A 214 -10.81 3.55 -7.15
C ILE A 214 -9.61 2.64 -7.40
N HIS A 215 -9.64 1.92 -8.52
CA HIS A 215 -8.51 1.18 -9.04
C HIS A 215 -7.56 2.16 -9.71
N TYR A 216 -6.47 2.52 -9.00
CA TYR A 216 -5.53 3.56 -9.39
C TYR A 216 -4.30 2.97 -10.06
N THR A 217 -4.15 3.19 -11.36
CA THR A 217 -3.16 2.50 -12.21
C THR A 217 -1.91 3.32 -12.56
N ALA A 218 -1.74 4.53 -12.00
CA ALA A 218 -0.67 5.45 -12.40
C ALA A 218 0.74 4.88 -12.24
N ALA A 219 0.98 4.05 -11.21
CA ALA A 219 2.29 3.43 -11.02
C ALA A 219 2.68 2.49 -12.17
N ASN A 220 1.71 1.90 -12.89
CA ASN A 220 1.96 1.06 -14.06
C ASN A 220 2.39 1.86 -15.30
N GLU A 221 2.10 3.16 -15.33
CA GLU A 221 2.47 4.05 -16.43
C GLU A 221 3.89 4.63 -16.26
N ILE A 222 4.51 4.48 -15.08
CA ILE A 222 5.86 4.95 -14.81
C ILE A 222 6.83 4.16 -15.70
N SER A 223 7.50 4.86 -16.60
CA SER A 223 8.53 4.28 -17.46
C SER A 223 9.77 3.90 -16.66
N CYS A 224 10.47 2.85 -17.07
CA CYS A 224 11.78 2.51 -16.56
C CYS A 224 12.60 1.83 -17.66
N ASP A 225 13.90 2.11 -17.67
CA ASP A 225 14.87 1.45 -18.53
C ASP A 225 15.49 0.29 -17.75
N LEU A 226 14.87 -0.88 -17.89
CA LEU A 226 15.35 -2.08 -17.18
C LEU A 226 16.57 -2.67 -17.89
N ASN A 227 17.69 -2.74 -17.17
CA ASN A 227 18.84 -3.54 -17.54
C ASN A 227 18.85 -4.84 -16.74
N LEU A 228 18.67 -5.98 -17.43
CA LEU A 228 18.58 -7.29 -16.76
C LEU A 228 19.88 -7.72 -16.08
N GLU A 229 21.02 -7.39 -16.64
CA GLU A 229 22.34 -7.71 -16.06
C GLU A 229 22.55 -6.92 -14.77
N GLN A 230 22.25 -5.64 -14.81
CA GLN A 230 22.27 -4.78 -13.63
C GLN A 230 21.31 -5.25 -12.54
N ALA A 231 20.08 -5.63 -12.89
CA ALA A 231 19.11 -6.17 -11.93
C ALA A 231 19.61 -7.46 -11.24
N ARG A 232 20.25 -8.36 -12.00
CA ARG A 232 20.88 -9.57 -11.44
C ARG A 232 22.03 -9.21 -10.51
N PHE A 233 22.85 -8.24 -10.88
CA PHE A 233 23.94 -7.75 -10.04
C PHE A 233 23.42 -7.16 -8.73
N GLN A 234 22.40 -6.31 -8.76
CA GLN A 234 21.76 -5.73 -7.57
C GLN A 234 21.26 -6.81 -6.61
N ILE A 235 20.53 -7.82 -7.12
CA ILE A 235 20.01 -8.93 -6.32
C ILE A 235 21.16 -9.75 -5.71
N HIS A 236 22.17 -10.09 -6.51
CA HIS A 236 23.33 -10.84 -6.02
C HIS A 236 24.11 -10.06 -4.94
N TYR A 237 24.31 -8.77 -5.16
CA TYR A 237 24.97 -7.89 -4.21
C TYR A 237 24.19 -7.81 -2.90
N PHE A 238 22.86 -7.66 -2.97
CA PHE A 238 22.00 -7.66 -1.80
C PHE A 238 22.10 -8.97 -1.00
N VAL A 239 22.04 -10.11 -1.68
CA VAL A 239 22.12 -11.43 -1.02
C VAL A 239 23.44 -11.60 -0.29
N THR A 240 24.55 -11.07 -0.85
CA THR A 240 25.90 -11.25 -0.33
C THR A 240 26.27 -10.25 0.77
N HIS A 241 25.79 -9.01 0.65
CA HIS A 241 26.23 -7.89 1.50
C HIS A 241 25.11 -7.31 2.38
N ASP A 242 23.86 -7.75 2.19
CA ASP A 242 22.66 -7.21 2.86
C ASP A 242 22.44 -5.70 2.63
N VAL A 243 22.97 -5.18 1.53
CA VAL A 243 22.85 -3.78 1.08
C VAL A 243 22.21 -3.74 -0.30
N TRP A 244 21.10 -3.02 -0.42
CA TRP A 244 20.51 -2.74 -1.73
C TRP A 244 21.24 -1.58 -2.39
N LEU A 245 21.65 -1.77 -3.63
CA LEU A 245 22.20 -0.71 -4.47
C LEU A 245 21.10 -0.17 -5.38
N SER A 246 20.95 1.14 -5.45
CA SER A 246 20.10 1.78 -6.44
C SER A 246 20.59 1.51 -7.87
N ASP A 247 19.77 1.82 -8.87
CA ASP A 247 20.17 1.68 -10.28
C ASP A 247 21.45 2.48 -10.58
N GLU A 248 21.57 3.67 -10.03
CA GLU A 248 22.77 4.50 -10.23
C GLU A 248 24.00 3.93 -9.55
N GLU A 249 23.90 3.53 -8.26
CA GLU A 249 25.02 2.96 -7.49
C GLU A 249 25.49 1.63 -8.10
N SER A 250 24.58 0.76 -8.51
CA SER A 250 24.91 -0.52 -9.13
C SER A 250 25.61 -0.34 -10.47
N LYS A 251 25.18 0.62 -11.28
CA LYS A 251 25.82 0.97 -12.54
C LYS A 251 27.26 1.43 -12.33
N GLN A 252 27.47 2.40 -11.43
CA GLN A 252 28.81 2.92 -11.11
C GLN A 252 29.74 1.81 -10.60
N LEU A 253 29.22 0.91 -9.77
CA LEU A 253 30.02 -0.19 -9.23
C LEU A 253 30.38 -1.21 -10.32
N MET A 254 29.46 -1.58 -11.20
CA MET A 254 29.73 -2.47 -12.34
C MET A 254 30.81 -1.90 -13.27
N GLU A 255 30.71 -0.61 -13.64
CA GLU A 255 31.71 0.08 -14.45
C GLU A 255 33.09 0.08 -13.81
N SER A 256 33.17 0.22 -12.48
CA SER A 256 34.43 0.17 -11.75
C SER A 256 35.11 -1.22 -11.79
N TYR A 257 34.32 -2.29 -11.75
CA TYR A 257 34.84 -3.66 -11.90
C TYR A 257 35.36 -3.93 -13.30
N GLU A 258 34.67 -3.48 -14.35
CA GLU A 258 35.15 -3.63 -15.74
C GLU A 258 36.48 -2.93 -15.95
N HIS A 259 36.69 -1.72 -15.40
CA HIS A 259 37.94 -0.97 -15.51
C HIS A 259 39.07 -1.59 -14.69
N SER A 260 38.79 -2.37 -13.66
CA SER A 260 39.81 -3.05 -12.84
C SER A 260 40.32 -4.35 -13.47
N LEU A 261 39.68 -4.86 -14.51
CA LEU A 261 40.03 -6.09 -15.24
C LEU A 261 40.80 -5.80 -16.54
N LEU A 262 40.95 -4.53 -16.93
CA LEU A 262 41.76 -4.04 -18.06
C LEU A 262 43.10 -3.51 -17.58
#